data_6cdf94b19723e6138af2679d9ad7b5cf
#
_entry.id   6cdf94b19723e6138af2679d9ad7b5cf
#
_cell.length_a   1.000
_cell.length_b   1.000
_cell.length_c   1.000
_cell.angle_alpha   90.00
_cell.angle_beta   90.00
_cell.angle_gamma   90.00
#
_symmetry.space_group_name_H-M   'P 1'
#
loop_
_entity.id
_entity.type
_entity.pdbx_description
1 polymer ?
#
loop_
_entity_poly.entity_id
_entity_poly.type
_entity_poly.pdbx_seq_one_letter_code
_entity_poly.pdbx_strand_id
1 'polypeptide(L)'
;MSPRRLLAHEDLMNTFRRVYFIGIGGVGMSGIAEVLHNLGYAVSGSDRANSPNVQHLQRLGIIVHVGHAAEHVAAVDVVVTSSAIKPDNPELLAAREARIPVIARAEMLGELMRFRRGVAIAGTHGKTTTTSLTASVLAEAGFDPTFVIGGQLNAAGANARLGSGQYLVAEADESDGSFLLLSPVIAAITNIDADHLENYGGDFARVKTAFADFLHRLPFYGLAVLCADDVEVAALAKTVARRVMTYGIASADADVRALHVTQHGFQMHFDLVLPGRDEVLPVQLNLPGRHNVLNALAAAAIGWQLGIEAETIARALQSFQGVGRRFHRRGEIAIDHGRVLLVDDYGHHPRELAAVFAAARGGWPQRRLVVAFQPHRYTRTRDLLDDFANVLAEVDVLVLTDVYPAGEAPIPGADGHALARAIRGRHKVDPVLIEHPRELRATLPALLRDGDLLLLLGAGDIGAAAVEIAQAGQLHTEGGE
;
A
#
# COMPACT_ATOMS: atom_id res chain seq x y z
N MET A 1 -41.88 -31.39 16.69
CA MET A 1 -40.53 -31.07 16.19
C MET A 1 -40.43 -29.54 16.11
N SER A 2 -39.68 -28.94 17.02
CA SER A 2 -39.43 -27.49 17.02
C SER A 2 -38.59 -27.11 15.80
N PRO A 3 -38.93 -26.06 15.03
CA PRO A 3 -38.08 -25.64 13.93
C PRO A 3 -36.72 -25.24 14.49
N ARG A 4 -35.65 -25.89 14.04
CA ARG A 4 -34.26 -25.43 14.30
C ARG A 4 -34.16 -24.00 13.79
N ARG A 5 -34.01 -23.01 14.67
CA ARG A 5 -33.65 -21.66 14.32
C ARG A 5 -32.34 -21.75 13.54
N LEU A 6 -32.35 -21.40 12.25
CA LEU A 6 -31.16 -21.11 11.51
C LEU A 6 -30.51 -19.90 12.20
N LEU A 7 -29.34 -20.09 12.81
CA LEU A 7 -28.56 -18.99 13.39
C LEU A 7 -28.22 -18.01 12.27
N ALA A 8 -28.39 -16.73 12.51
CA ALA A 8 -27.87 -15.72 11.61
C ALA A 8 -26.34 -15.85 11.51
N HIS A 9 -25.75 -15.39 10.41
CA HIS A 9 -24.31 -15.52 10.20
C HIS A 9 -23.49 -14.87 11.34
N GLU A 10 -23.97 -13.74 11.85
CA GLU A 10 -23.43 -13.06 13.05
C GLU A 10 -23.47 -13.95 14.30
N ASP A 11 -24.52 -14.73 14.48
CA ASP A 11 -24.65 -15.65 15.62
C ASP A 11 -23.64 -16.81 15.55
N LEU A 12 -23.28 -17.27 14.35
CA LEU A 12 -22.29 -18.33 14.15
C LEU A 12 -20.87 -17.85 14.50
N MET A 13 -20.47 -16.66 14.03
CA MET A 13 -19.18 -16.08 14.40
C MET A 13 -19.06 -15.79 15.91
N ASN A 14 -20.15 -15.43 16.56
CA ASN A 14 -20.18 -15.21 18.01
C ASN A 14 -19.90 -16.48 18.85
N THR A 15 -19.84 -17.66 18.26
CA THR A 15 -19.35 -18.87 18.91
C THR A 15 -17.83 -18.91 19.05
N PHE A 16 -17.11 -18.17 18.20
CA PHE A 16 -15.64 -18.05 18.20
C PHE A 16 -15.25 -16.68 18.77
N ARG A 17 -15.07 -16.59 20.06
CA ARG A 17 -14.84 -15.31 20.74
C ARG A 17 -13.37 -14.96 20.98
N ARG A 18 -12.50 -15.97 21.06
CA ARG A 18 -11.07 -15.82 21.37
C ARG A 18 -10.24 -16.03 20.11
N VAL A 19 -9.78 -14.94 19.54
CA VAL A 19 -9.03 -14.92 18.28
C VAL A 19 -7.55 -14.65 18.60
N TYR A 20 -6.67 -15.52 18.12
CA TYR A 20 -5.24 -15.40 18.30
C TYR A 20 -4.53 -15.11 16.97
N PHE A 21 -3.61 -14.13 16.98
CA PHE A 21 -2.87 -13.74 15.79
C PHE A 21 -1.39 -14.10 15.93
N ILE A 22 -0.85 -14.91 15.02
CA ILE A 22 0.59 -15.17 14.92
C ILE A 22 1.22 -14.14 13.99
N GLY A 23 2.16 -13.31 14.51
CA GLY A 23 2.72 -12.17 13.80
C GLY A 23 1.78 -10.95 13.79
N ILE A 24 1.16 -10.67 14.94
CA ILE A 24 0.10 -9.64 15.11
C ILE A 24 0.59 -8.22 14.79
N GLY A 25 1.89 -7.93 14.90
CA GLY A 25 2.49 -6.60 14.63
C GLY A 25 2.64 -6.28 13.15
N GLY A 26 2.40 -7.23 12.25
CA GLY A 26 2.34 -6.97 10.81
C GLY A 26 1.24 -5.98 10.47
N VAL A 27 1.46 -5.05 9.50
CA VAL A 27 0.54 -3.94 9.19
C VAL A 27 -0.89 -4.43 8.92
N GLY A 28 -1.05 -5.44 8.05
CA GLY A 28 -2.39 -5.99 7.74
C GLY A 28 -2.98 -6.85 8.86
N MET A 29 -2.13 -7.47 9.72
CA MET A 29 -2.56 -8.28 10.87
C MET A 29 -3.06 -7.39 11.99
N SER A 30 -2.31 -6.35 12.34
CA SER A 30 -2.65 -5.41 13.42
C SER A 30 -3.97 -4.68 13.15
N GLY A 31 -4.23 -4.30 11.90
CA GLY A 31 -5.48 -3.66 11.52
C GLY A 31 -6.70 -4.56 11.71
N ILE A 32 -6.62 -5.82 11.29
CA ILE A 32 -7.72 -6.80 11.49
C ILE A 32 -7.90 -7.09 12.97
N ALA A 33 -6.81 -7.24 13.73
CA ALA A 33 -6.85 -7.49 15.17
C ALA A 33 -7.54 -6.34 15.93
N GLU A 34 -7.24 -5.08 15.58
CA GLU A 34 -7.88 -3.89 16.14
C GLU A 34 -9.39 -3.83 15.81
N VAL A 35 -9.77 -4.11 14.56
CA VAL A 35 -11.18 -4.14 14.15
C VAL A 35 -11.95 -5.21 14.93
N LEU A 36 -11.41 -6.43 15.06
CA LEU A 36 -12.05 -7.49 15.83
C LEU A 36 -12.15 -7.15 17.33
N HIS A 37 -11.09 -6.57 17.91
CA HIS A 37 -11.11 -6.13 19.31
C HIS A 37 -12.22 -5.09 19.55
N ASN A 38 -12.34 -4.10 18.68
CA ASN A 38 -13.38 -3.08 18.74
C ASN A 38 -14.80 -3.63 18.48
N LEU A 39 -14.93 -4.76 17.78
CA LEU A 39 -16.17 -5.52 17.64
C LEU A 39 -16.51 -6.36 18.88
N GLY A 40 -15.64 -6.38 19.92
CA GLY A 40 -15.86 -7.07 21.18
C GLY A 40 -15.34 -8.50 21.23
N TYR A 41 -14.51 -8.93 20.27
CA TYR A 41 -13.78 -10.20 20.34
C TYR A 41 -12.63 -10.11 21.36
N ALA A 42 -12.34 -11.20 22.05
CA ALA A 42 -11.14 -11.33 22.88
C ALA A 42 -9.95 -11.64 21.97
N VAL A 43 -9.24 -10.59 21.59
CA VAL A 43 -8.08 -10.68 20.69
C VAL A 43 -6.80 -10.77 21.48
N SER A 44 -5.92 -11.67 21.06
CA SER A 44 -4.54 -11.79 21.55
C SER A 44 -3.62 -12.22 20.42
N GLY A 45 -2.32 -12.20 20.65
CA GLY A 45 -1.38 -12.66 19.62
C GLY A 45 0.06 -12.61 20.05
N SER A 46 0.96 -12.93 19.11
CA SER A 46 2.41 -12.90 19.29
C SER A 46 3.09 -12.18 18.15
N ASP A 47 4.28 -11.65 18.42
CA ASP A 47 5.18 -11.12 17.39
C ASP A 47 6.64 -11.31 17.82
N ARG A 48 7.56 -11.34 16.85
CA ARG A 48 9.00 -11.46 17.13
C ARG A 48 9.58 -10.22 17.82
N ALA A 49 9.01 -9.04 17.51
CA ALA A 49 9.54 -7.77 17.95
C ALA A 49 8.45 -6.92 18.60
N ASN A 50 8.84 -6.10 19.56
CA ASN A 50 7.98 -5.07 20.14
C ASN A 50 7.93 -3.82 19.23
N SER A 51 7.34 -4.00 18.06
CA SER A 51 7.20 -2.97 17.03
C SER A 51 6.22 -1.85 17.44
N PRO A 52 6.21 -0.69 16.79
CA PRO A 52 5.22 0.36 17.02
C PRO A 52 3.77 -0.13 16.93
N ASN A 53 3.47 -1.05 16.00
CA ASN A 53 2.14 -1.66 15.88
C ASN A 53 1.80 -2.53 17.09
N VAL A 54 2.76 -3.33 17.59
CA VAL A 54 2.58 -4.14 18.81
C VAL A 54 2.29 -3.23 19.99
N GLN A 55 3.07 -2.17 20.18
CA GLN A 55 2.87 -1.19 21.26
C GLN A 55 1.50 -0.48 21.14
N HIS A 56 1.04 -0.21 19.92
CA HIS A 56 -0.29 0.35 19.68
C HIS A 56 -1.39 -0.61 20.16
N LEU A 57 -1.32 -1.88 19.73
CA LEU A 57 -2.29 -2.91 20.14
C LEU A 57 -2.30 -3.13 21.67
N GLN A 58 -1.13 -3.12 22.31
CA GLN A 58 -1.04 -3.23 23.78
C GLN A 58 -1.70 -2.04 24.48
N ARG A 59 -1.58 -0.82 23.95
CA ARG A 59 -2.29 0.37 24.48
C ARG A 59 -3.80 0.26 24.35
N LEU A 60 -4.32 -0.46 23.35
CA LEU A 60 -5.74 -0.77 23.20
C LEU A 60 -6.21 -1.88 24.16
N GLY A 61 -5.31 -2.50 24.93
CA GLY A 61 -5.65 -3.59 25.85
C GLY A 61 -5.56 -4.99 25.25
N ILE A 62 -5.06 -5.15 24.02
CA ILE A 62 -4.81 -6.43 23.39
C ILE A 62 -3.57 -7.08 23.99
N ILE A 63 -3.66 -8.34 24.42
CA ILE A 63 -2.54 -9.09 24.96
C ILE A 63 -1.62 -9.53 23.82
N VAL A 64 -0.38 -9.03 23.80
CA VAL A 64 0.62 -9.40 22.79
C VAL A 64 1.86 -9.96 23.47
N HIS A 65 2.22 -11.19 23.12
CA HIS A 65 3.44 -11.86 23.53
C HIS A 65 4.59 -11.52 22.58
N VAL A 66 5.77 -11.22 23.14
CA VAL A 66 6.99 -11.07 22.35
C VAL A 66 7.72 -12.41 22.31
N GLY A 67 7.88 -12.97 21.10
CA GLY A 67 8.31 -14.35 20.89
C GLY A 67 7.13 -15.29 20.65
N HIS A 68 7.44 -16.52 20.22
CA HIS A 68 6.45 -17.55 19.89
C HIS A 68 6.62 -18.75 20.83
N ALA A 69 5.51 -19.20 21.47
CA ALA A 69 5.51 -20.35 22.36
C ALA A 69 4.18 -21.13 22.27
N ALA A 70 4.25 -22.46 22.32
CA ALA A 70 3.10 -23.34 22.14
C ALA A 70 1.95 -23.09 23.13
N GLU A 71 2.28 -22.68 24.36
CA GLU A 71 1.31 -22.38 25.41
C GLU A 71 0.42 -21.17 25.13
N HIS A 72 0.81 -20.28 24.23
CA HIS A 72 0.03 -19.07 23.92
C HIS A 72 -1.33 -19.40 23.27
N VAL A 73 -1.46 -20.55 22.61
CA VAL A 73 -2.69 -20.95 21.89
C VAL A 73 -3.56 -21.93 22.67
N ALA A 74 -3.24 -22.23 23.95
CA ALA A 74 -3.94 -23.27 24.72
C ALA A 74 -5.43 -22.99 24.99
N ALA A 75 -5.89 -21.76 24.89
CA ALA A 75 -7.25 -21.37 25.23
C ALA A 75 -7.90 -20.44 24.21
N VAL A 76 -7.65 -20.66 22.90
CA VAL A 76 -8.19 -19.83 21.81
C VAL A 76 -9.16 -20.64 20.96
N ASP A 77 -10.06 -19.95 20.26
CA ASP A 77 -11.08 -20.60 19.44
C ASP A 77 -10.65 -20.67 17.96
N VAL A 78 -9.80 -19.73 17.51
CA VAL A 78 -9.26 -19.67 16.15
C VAL A 78 -7.89 -18.97 16.16
N VAL A 79 -7.01 -19.44 15.30
CA VAL A 79 -5.68 -18.85 15.05
C VAL A 79 -5.66 -18.23 13.66
N VAL A 80 -5.25 -16.96 13.59
CA VAL A 80 -5.04 -16.23 12.32
C VAL A 80 -3.54 -16.15 12.04
N THR A 81 -3.14 -16.51 10.82
CA THR A 81 -1.74 -16.50 10.41
C THR A 81 -1.56 -15.78 9.07
N SER A 82 -0.34 -15.31 8.79
CA SER A 82 0.03 -14.75 7.49
C SER A 82 1.02 -15.66 6.76
N SER A 83 1.20 -15.44 5.46
CA SER A 83 2.17 -16.15 4.62
C SER A 83 3.63 -16.01 5.08
N ALA A 84 3.94 -14.98 5.91
CA ALA A 84 5.25 -14.77 6.49
C ALA A 84 5.60 -15.73 7.64
N ILE A 85 4.62 -16.45 8.19
CA ILE A 85 4.82 -17.40 9.31
C ILE A 85 5.29 -18.74 8.76
N LYS A 86 6.45 -19.19 9.26
CA LYS A 86 7.04 -20.46 8.83
C LYS A 86 6.22 -21.66 9.33
N PRO A 87 6.18 -22.78 8.57
CA PRO A 87 5.43 -23.99 8.95
C PRO A 87 5.87 -24.63 10.27
N ASP A 88 7.09 -24.39 10.72
CA ASP A 88 7.70 -24.88 11.97
C ASP A 88 7.45 -23.99 13.19
N ASN A 89 6.64 -22.95 13.05
CA ASN A 89 6.28 -22.07 14.18
C ASN A 89 5.60 -22.87 15.30
N PRO A 90 6.05 -22.76 16.58
CA PRO A 90 5.55 -23.59 17.68
C PRO A 90 4.06 -23.37 17.98
N GLU A 91 3.55 -22.15 17.82
CA GLU A 91 2.14 -21.82 18.01
C GLU A 91 1.27 -22.44 16.90
N LEU A 92 1.76 -22.43 15.67
CA LEU A 92 1.08 -23.04 14.51
C LEU A 92 1.00 -24.57 14.67
N LEU A 93 2.08 -25.20 15.14
CA LEU A 93 2.11 -26.64 15.40
C LEU A 93 1.17 -27.02 16.53
N ALA A 94 1.21 -26.29 17.65
CA ALA A 94 0.34 -26.50 18.81
C ALA A 94 -1.16 -26.33 18.45
N ALA A 95 -1.50 -25.32 17.67
CA ALA A 95 -2.88 -25.11 17.21
C ALA A 95 -3.37 -26.29 16.37
N ARG A 96 -2.54 -26.80 15.46
CA ARG A 96 -2.88 -27.97 14.61
C ARG A 96 -3.05 -29.25 15.43
N GLU A 97 -2.16 -29.50 16.40
CA GLU A 97 -2.25 -30.64 17.34
C GLU A 97 -3.54 -30.59 18.17
N ALA A 98 -3.89 -29.40 18.67
CA ALA A 98 -5.12 -29.17 19.43
C ALA A 98 -6.37 -29.12 18.56
N ARG A 99 -6.25 -29.24 17.22
CA ARG A 99 -7.35 -29.11 16.22
C ARG A 99 -8.08 -27.77 16.31
N ILE A 100 -7.37 -26.72 16.69
CA ILE A 100 -7.87 -25.34 16.63
C ILE A 100 -7.85 -24.91 15.16
N PRO A 101 -8.94 -24.32 14.62
CA PRO A 101 -8.96 -23.79 13.27
C PRO A 101 -7.81 -22.78 13.07
N VAL A 102 -7.05 -22.96 11.99
CA VAL A 102 -5.99 -22.04 11.57
C VAL A 102 -6.40 -21.47 10.21
N ILE A 103 -6.61 -20.17 10.15
CA ILE A 103 -7.07 -19.48 8.95
C ILE A 103 -6.07 -18.43 8.50
N ALA A 104 -6.09 -18.12 7.21
CA ALA A 104 -5.27 -17.06 6.65
C ALA A 104 -5.78 -15.66 7.04
N ARG A 105 -4.87 -14.68 7.12
CA ARG A 105 -5.22 -13.26 7.31
C ARG A 105 -6.32 -12.78 6.36
N ALA A 106 -6.20 -13.11 5.08
CA ALA A 106 -7.18 -12.70 4.08
C ALA A 106 -8.54 -13.41 4.24
N GLU A 107 -8.55 -14.64 4.75
CA GLU A 107 -9.79 -15.35 5.08
C GLU A 107 -10.53 -14.64 6.22
N MET A 108 -9.83 -14.23 7.29
CA MET A 108 -10.43 -13.44 8.36
C MET A 108 -10.94 -12.09 7.85
N LEU A 109 -10.21 -11.42 6.96
CA LEU A 109 -10.67 -10.18 6.34
C LEU A 109 -11.91 -10.41 5.46
N GLY A 110 -11.96 -11.53 4.74
CA GLY A 110 -13.14 -11.96 3.96
C GLY A 110 -14.35 -12.19 4.86
N GLU A 111 -14.18 -12.80 6.04
CA GLU A 111 -15.25 -12.94 7.02
C GLU A 111 -15.74 -11.57 7.54
N LEU A 112 -14.84 -10.64 7.84
CA LEU A 112 -15.23 -9.28 8.22
C LEU A 112 -16.03 -8.57 7.11
N MET A 113 -15.68 -8.82 5.82
CA MET A 113 -16.44 -8.27 4.68
C MET A 113 -17.87 -8.82 4.58
N ARG A 114 -18.15 -10.01 5.12
CA ARG A 114 -19.51 -10.58 5.12
C ARG A 114 -20.48 -9.86 6.06
N PHE A 115 -19.95 -9.19 7.09
CA PHE A 115 -20.76 -8.37 8.02
C PHE A 115 -20.98 -6.95 7.52
N ARG A 116 -20.26 -6.53 6.48
CA ARG A 116 -20.27 -5.19 5.93
C ARG A 116 -20.37 -5.25 4.39
N ARG A 117 -20.68 -4.14 3.77
CA ARG A 117 -20.55 -4.01 2.31
C ARG A 117 -19.07 -3.81 1.96
N GLY A 118 -18.39 -4.88 1.55
CA GLY A 118 -16.97 -4.85 1.25
C GLY A 118 -16.67 -4.05 -0.01
N VAL A 119 -15.72 -3.12 0.10
CA VAL A 119 -15.09 -2.41 -1.02
C VAL A 119 -13.63 -2.84 -1.03
N ALA A 120 -13.22 -3.62 -2.03
CA ALA A 120 -11.88 -4.16 -2.13
C ALA A 120 -11.10 -3.47 -3.24
N ILE A 121 -9.90 -2.98 -2.92
CA ILE A 121 -9.02 -2.30 -3.87
C ILE A 121 -7.86 -3.21 -4.19
N ALA A 122 -7.85 -3.74 -5.41
CA ALA A 122 -6.81 -4.59 -5.97
C ALA A 122 -5.97 -3.87 -7.02
N GLY A 123 -4.92 -4.53 -7.48
CA GLY A 123 -4.00 -4.06 -8.50
C GLY A 123 -2.57 -4.09 -8.01
N THR A 124 -1.61 -4.19 -8.91
CA THR A 124 -0.20 -4.33 -8.55
C THR A 124 0.31 -3.09 -7.81
N HIS A 125 -0.03 -1.89 -8.28
CA HIS A 125 0.41 -0.62 -7.71
C HIS A 125 -0.78 0.29 -7.35
N GLY A 126 -0.59 1.17 -6.35
CA GLY A 126 -1.58 2.19 -5.97
C GLY A 126 -2.67 1.73 -5.01
N LYS A 127 -2.72 0.46 -4.60
CA LYS A 127 -3.73 -0.09 -3.67
C LYS A 127 -3.91 0.77 -2.42
N THR A 128 -2.84 0.98 -1.67
CA THR A 128 -2.84 1.72 -0.40
C THR A 128 -3.41 3.13 -0.55
N THR A 129 -2.95 3.86 -1.56
CA THR A 129 -3.41 5.23 -1.82
C THR A 129 -4.88 5.25 -2.22
N THR A 130 -5.30 4.36 -3.11
CA THR A 130 -6.70 4.27 -3.57
C THR A 130 -7.64 3.87 -2.43
N THR A 131 -7.25 2.89 -1.60
CA THR A 131 -8.01 2.49 -0.40
C THR A 131 -8.18 3.65 0.56
N SER A 132 -7.10 4.40 0.81
CA SER A 132 -7.11 5.57 1.69
C SER A 132 -7.98 6.70 1.16
N LEU A 133 -7.89 7.01 -0.14
CA LEU A 133 -8.75 8.00 -0.80
C LEU A 133 -10.21 7.59 -0.75
N THR A 134 -10.51 6.31 -1.02
CA THR A 134 -11.88 5.76 -0.94
C THR A 134 -12.43 5.89 0.48
N ALA A 135 -11.67 5.49 1.49
CA ALA A 135 -12.07 5.62 2.89
C ALA A 135 -12.33 7.09 3.27
N SER A 136 -11.50 8.03 2.77
CA SER A 136 -11.67 9.47 3.01
C SER A 136 -12.92 10.03 2.33
N VAL A 137 -13.22 9.62 1.08
CA VAL A 137 -14.43 10.03 0.37
C VAL A 137 -15.69 9.55 1.11
N LEU A 138 -15.69 8.29 1.57
CA LEU A 138 -16.82 7.76 2.34
C LEU A 138 -16.96 8.45 3.70
N ALA A 139 -15.86 8.76 4.36
CA ALA A 139 -15.87 9.45 5.66
C ALA A 139 -16.39 10.89 5.52
N GLU A 140 -15.96 11.65 4.50
CA GLU A 140 -16.43 13.01 4.20
C GLU A 140 -17.95 13.02 3.93
N ALA A 141 -18.46 11.96 3.28
CA ALA A 141 -19.89 11.78 3.03
C ALA A 141 -20.69 11.34 4.28
N GLY A 142 -20.06 11.18 5.44
CA GLY A 142 -20.72 10.74 6.67
C GLY A 142 -21.02 9.23 6.73
N PHE A 143 -20.45 8.43 5.86
CA PHE A 143 -20.69 6.98 5.84
C PHE A 143 -19.91 6.23 6.93
N ASP A 144 -18.99 6.89 7.61
CA ASP A 144 -18.15 6.34 8.70
C ASP A 144 -17.67 4.89 8.44
N PRO A 145 -16.84 4.67 7.42
CA PRO A 145 -16.45 3.32 7.00
C PRO A 145 -15.50 2.67 8.01
N THR A 146 -15.60 1.34 8.13
CA THR A 146 -14.47 0.53 8.61
C THR A 146 -13.43 0.47 7.51
N PHE A 147 -12.14 0.63 7.84
CA PHE A 147 -11.07 0.46 6.86
C PHE A 147 -9.89 -0.35 7.40
N VAL A 148 -9.23 -1.09 6.49
CA VAL A 148 -7.98 -1.83 6.72
C VAL A 148 -7.04 -1.52 5.55
N ILE A 149 -5.93 -0.82 5.82
CA ILE A 149 -5.01 -0.25 4.82
C ILE A 149 -3.61 -0.78 5.08
N GLY A 150 -2.85 -1.07 4.02
CA GLY A 150 -1.45 -1.51 4.11
C GLY A 150 -0.45 -0.44 4.55
N GLY A 151 -0.88 0.82 4.69
CA GLY A 151 -0.10 1.96 5.19
C GLY A 151 -0.86 2.76 6.23
N GLN A 152 -0.20 3.73 6.85
CA GLN A 152 -0.84 4.63 7.82
C GLN A 152 -1.51 5.81 7.10
N LEU A 153 -2.82 5.95 7.27
CA LEU A 153 -3.57 7.13 6.81
C LEU A 153 -3.21 8.33 7.69
N ASN A 154 -2.59 9.36 7.12
CA ASN A 154 -2.06 10.50 7.89
C ASN A 154 -3.14 11.22 8.69
N ALA A 155 -4.32 11.45 8.12
CA ALA A 155 -5.44 12.12 8.80
C ALA A 155 -5.99 11.33 10.00
N ALA A 156 -5.96 9.99 9.94
CA ALA A 156 -6.44 9.14 11.03
C ALA A 156 -5.34 8.72 12.00
N GLY A 157 -4.06 8.88 11.62
CA GLY A 157 -2.91 8.39 12.39
C GLY A 157 -2.89 6.86 12.56
N ALA A 158 -3.67 6.13 11.76
CA ALA A 158 -3.91 4.70 11.91
C ALA A 158 -3.92 3.98 10.55
N ASN A 159 -3.63 2.69 10.54
CA ASN A 159 -3.72 1.81 9.39
C ASN A 159 -5.04 1.01 9.35
N ALA A 160 -5.83 1.07 10.41
CA ALA A 160 -7.18 0.52 10.47
C ALA A 160 -8.05 1.31 11.44
N ARG A 161 -9.36 1.28 11.22
CA ARG A 161 -10.36 1.85 12.12
C ARG A 161 -11.69 1.13 11.95
N LEU A 162 -12.35 0.80 13.06
CA LEU A 162 -13.74 0.38 13.05
C LEU A 162 -14.64 1.62 12.95
N GLY A 163 -15.40 1.71 11.86
CA GLY A 163 -16.48 2.68 11.71
C GLY A 163 -17.82 2.10 12.10
N SER A 164 -18.79 2.96 12.38
CA SER A 164 -20.18 2.58 12.66
C SER A 164 -20.99 2.28 11.39
N GLY A 165 -20.47 2.69 10.22
CA GLY A 165 -21.15 2.57 8.93
C GLY A 165 -21.16 1.16 8.37
N GLN A 166 -21.92 0.99 7.29
CA GLN A 166 -22.14 -0.31 6.65
C GLN A 166 -21.03 -0.76 5.70
N TYR A 167 -20.03 0.08 5.41
CA TYR A 167 -18.95 -0.21 4.46
C TYR A 167 -17.67 -0.62 5.16
N LEU A 168 -16.98 -1.60 4.57
CA LEU A 168 -15.62 -1.98 4.90
C LEU A 168 -14.74 -1.78 3.67
N VAL A 169 -13.77 -0.89 3.74
CA VAL A 169 -12.81 -0.61 2.66
C VAL A 169 -11.49 -1.27 2.98
N ALA A 170 -10.99 -2.13 2.10
CA ALA A 170 -9.75 -2.84 2.36
C ALA A 170 -8.92 -3.04 1.09
N GLU A 171 -7.60 -3.19 1.29
CA GLU A 171 -6.70 -3.64 0.24
C GLU A 171 -6.90 -5.12 -0.05
N ALA A 172 -6.93 -5.47 -1.32
CA ALA A 172 -6.95 -6.82 -1.84
C ALA A 172 -5.55 -7.15 -2.40
N ASP A 173 -4.76 -7.87 -1.60
CA ASP A 173 -3.36 -8.17 -1.91
C ASP A 173 -3.27 -9.39 -2.82
N GLU A 174 -2.84 -9.17 -4.06
CA GLU A 174 -2.68 -10.22 -5.07
C GLU A 174 -1.38 -10.99 -4.91
N SER A 175 -0.42 -10.47 -4.14
CA SER A 175 0.97 -10.96 -4.12
C SER A 175 1.10 -12.46 -3.83
N ASP A 176 0.19 -13.04 -3.04
CA ASP A 176 0.15 -14.46 -2.70
C ASP A 176 -1.16 -15.16 -3.15
N GLY A 177 -1.98 -14.48 -3.96
CA GLY A 177 -3.29 -14.96 -4.40
C GLY A 177 -4.37 -14.94 -3.32
N SER A 178 -4.06 -14.48 -2.12
CA SER A 178 -4.99 -14.50 -0.97
C SER A 178 -6.18 -13.55 -1.13
N PHE A 179 -6.09 -12.54 -2.01
CA PHE A 179 -7.22 -11.66 -2.33
C PHE A 179 -8.45 -12.42 -2.87
N LEU A 180 -8.25 -13.62 -3.41
CA LEU A 180 -9.34 -14.51 -3.82
C LEU A 180 -10.20 -15.02 -2.66
N LEU A 181 -9.78 -14.85 -1.41
CA LEU A 181 -10.57 -15.19 -0.23
C LEU A 181 -11.55 -14.07 0.17
N LEU A 182 -11.41 -12.88 -0.41
CA LEU A 182 -12.29 -11.74 -0.13
C LEU A 182 -13.65 -11.88 -0.82
N SER A 183 -14.66 -11.25 -0.23
CA SER A 183 -16.06 -11.27 -0.71
C SER A 183 -16.62 -9.83 -0.86
N PRO A 184 -16.04 -8.99 -1.76
CA PRO A 184 -16.47 -7.61 -1.91
C PRO A 184 -17.79 -7.50 -2.68
N VAL A 185 -18.52 -6.38 -2.48
CA VAL A 185 -19.64 -5.96 -3.34
C VAL A 185 -19.18 -4.92 -4.37
N ILE A 186 -18.07 -4.22 -4.11
CA ILE A 186 -17.39 -3.34 -5.06
C ILE A 186 -15.91 -3.76 -5.08
N ALA A 187 -15.37 -3.99 -6.27
CA ALA A 187 -13.95 -4.26 -6.47
C ALA A 187 -13.35 -3.24 -7.43
N ALA A 188 -12.27 -2.58 -7.04
CA ALA A 188 -11.50 -1.74 -7.94
C ALA A 188 -10.20 -2.43 -8.34
N ILE A 189 -9.79 -2.30 -9.61
CA ILE A 189 -8.47 -2.72 -10.08
C ILE A 189 -7.75 -1.50 -10.67
N THR A 190 -6.62 -1.17 -10.08
CA THR A 190 -5.83 0.01 -10.47
C THR A 190 -4.97 -0.25 -11.70
N ASN A 191 -4.26 -1.36 -11.73
CA ASN A 191 -3.39 -1.81 -12.82
C ASN A 191 -3.03 -3.29 -12.61
N ILE A 192 -2.52 -3.95 -13.65
CA ILE A 192 -2.01 -5.33 -13.58
C ILE A 192 -0.61 -5.35 -14.20
N ASP A 193 0.39 -5.72 -13.39
CA ASP A 193 1.79 -5.76 -13.78
C ASP A 193 2.42 -7.12 -13.48
N ALA A 194 3.56 -7.39 -14.10
CA ALA A 194 4.34 -8.62 -13.91
C ALA A 194 5.19 -8.53 -12.62
N ASP A 195 4.55 -8.48 -11.46
CA ASP A 195 5.19 -8.57 -10.14
C ASP A 195 4.73 -9.83 -9.41
N HIS A 196 5.49 -10.28 -8.41
CA HIS A 196 5.19 -11.46 -7.58
C HIS A 196 4.98 -12.77 -8.37
N LEU A 197 5.62 -12.89 -9.55
CA LEU A 197 5.45 -14.02 -10.46
C LEU A 197 5.80 -15.37 -9.81
N GLU A 198 6.68 -15.38 -8.82
CA GLU A 198 7.06 -16.59 -8.06
C GLU A 198 5.85 -17.29 -7.45
N ASN A 199 4.83 -16.57 -7.03
CA ASN A 199 3.60 -17.12 -6.46
C ASN A 199 2.60 -17.59 -7.53
N TYR A 200 2.85 -17.24 -8.79
CA TYR A 200 2.05 -17.62 -9.96
C TYR A 200 2.80 -18.56 -10.91
N GLY A 201 3.87 -19.23 -10.41
CA GLY A 201 4.67 -20.17 -11.20
C GLY A 201 5.48 -19.52 -12.33
N GLY A 202 5.83 -18.25 -12.20
CA GLY A 202 6.58 -17.48 -13.19
C GLY A 202 5.76 -17.04 -14.40
N ASP A 203 4.43 -17.19 -14.37
CA ASP A 203 3.55 -16.97 -15.52
C ASP A 203 2.62 -15.77 -15.31
N PHE A 204 2.83 -14.70 -16.06
CA PHE A 204 2.00 -13.51 -16.02
C PHE A 204 0.54 -13.76 -16.45
N ALA A 205 0.28 -14.78 -17.30
CA ALA A 205 -1.09 -15.13 -17.66
C ALA A 205 -1.89 -15.63 -16.45
N ARG A 206 -1.23 -16.30 -15.50
CA ARG A 206 -1.87 -16.74 -14.24
C ARG A 206 -2.21 -15.55 -13.33
N VAL A 207 -1.38 -14.51 -13.29
CA VAL A 207 -1.70 -13.26 -12.58
C VAL A 207 -2.97 -12.66 -13.17
N LYS A 208 -3.06 -12.52 -14.49
CA LYS A 208 -4.28 -12.00 -15.18
C LYS A 208 -5.51 -12.85 -14.90
N THR A 209 -5.37 -14.17 -14.91
CA THR A 209 -6.47 -15.09 -14.55
C THR A 209 -6.92 -14.88 -13.11
N ALA A 210 -6.02 -14.72 -12.16
CA ALA A 210 -6.36 -14.47 -10.77
C ALA A 210 -7.16 -13.15 -10.59
N PHE A 211 -6.83 -12.09 -11.32
CA PHE A 211 -7.63 -10.86 -11.32
C PHE A 211 -9.01 -11.07 -11.93
N ALA A 212 -9.13 -11.88 -12.98
CA ALA A 212 -10.44 -12.26 -13.54
C ALA A 212 -11.28 -13.06 -12.53
N ASP A 213 -10.68 -14.03 -11.86
CA ASP A 213 -11.32 -14.84 -10.81
C ASP A 213 -11.74 -13.98 -9.62
N PHE A 214 -10.95 -12.98 -9.25
CA PHE A 214 -11.30 -12.03 -8.21
C PHE A 214 -12.57 -11.25 -8.57
N LEU A 215 -12.69 -10.75 -9.79
CA LEU A 215 -13.91 -10.05 -10.25
C LEU A 215 -15.12 -10.99 -10.37
N HIS A 216 -14.92 -12.27 -10.66
CA HIS A 216 -16.00 -13.26 -10.64
C HIS A 216 -16.58 -13.53 -9.26
N ARG A 217 -15.87 -13.19 -8.17
CA ARG A 217 -16.37 -13.27 -6.80
C ARG A 217 -17.35 -12.17 -6.43
N LEU A 218 -17.41 -11.10 -7.23
CA LEU A 218 -18.46 -10.10 -7.07
C LEU A 218 -19.85 -10.74 -7.22
N PRO A 219 -20.81 -10.42 -6.36
CA PRO A 219 -22.18 -10.86 -6.54
C PRO A 219 -22.75 -10.34 -7.88
N PHE A 220 -23.84 -10.90 -8.36
CA PHE A 220 -24.45 -10.50 -9.64
C PHE A 220 -24.84 -9.00 -9.69
N TYR A 221 -25.08 -8.38 -8.54
CA TYR A 221 -25.38 -6.95 -8.38
C TYR A 221 -24.15 -6.11 -8.05
N GLY A 222 -22.97 -6.72 -7.96
CA GLY A 222 -21.72 -6.06 -7.63
C GLY A 222 -21.19 -5.17 -8.74
N LEU A 223 -20.20 -4.34 -8.41
CA LEU A 223 -19.57 -3.39 -9.31
C LEU A 223 -18.05 -3.63 -9.41
N ALA A 224 -17.53 -3.67 -10.63
CA ALA A 224 -16.11 -3.58 -10.94
C ALA A 224 -15.76 -2.15 -11.35
N VAL A 225 -14.78 -1.51 -10.68
CA VAL A 225 -14.25 -0.18 -11.01
C VAL A 225 -12.86 -0.37 -11.61
N LEU A 226 -12.67 -0.09 -12.90
CA LEU A 226 -11.55 -0.56 -13.69
C LEU A 226 -10.81 0.59 -14.38
N CYS A 227 -9.46 0.61 -14.26
CA CYS A 227 -8.61 1.60 -14.92
C CYS A 227 -8.57 1.35 -16.43
N ALA A 228 -9.13 2.27 -17.21
CA ALA A 228 -9.12 2.17 -18.67
C ALA A 228 -7.76 2.56 -19.29
N ASP A 229 -6.88 3.22 -18.55
CA ASP A 229 -5.55 3.61 -19.00
C ASP A 229 -4.53 2.47 -18.87
N ASP A 230 -4.83 1.41 -18.11
CA ASP A 230 -4.01 0.21 -18.04
C ASP A 230 -4.46 -0.81 -19.08
N VAL A 231 -3.55 -1.28 -19.92
CA VAL A 231 -3.84 -2.16 -21.06
C VAL A 231 -4.43 -3.49 -20.62
N GLU A 232 -3.92 -4.09 -19.55
CA GLU A 232 -4.38 -5.39 -19.05
C GLU A 232 -5.75 -5.27 -18.36
N VAL A 233 -5.97 -4.19 -17.61
CA VAL A 233 -7.27 -3.91 -16.96
C VAL A 233 -8.31 -3.57 -18.01
N ALA A 234 -7.97 -2.80 -19.04
CA ALA A 234 -8.87 -2.47 -20.15
C ALA A 234 -9.27 -3.72 -20.97
N ALA A 235 -8.34 -4.67 -21.14
CA ALA A 235 -8.63 -5.97 -21.74
C ALA A 235 -9.57 -6.80 -20.86
N LEU A 236 -9.31 -6.86 -19.56
CA LEU A 236 -10.12 -7.55 -18.58
C LEU A 236 -11.55 -6.98 -18.52
N ALA A 237 -11.73 -5.66 -18.60
CA ALA A 237 -13.02 -5.00 -18.56
C ALA A 237 -14.00 -5.51 -19.63
N LYS A 238 -13.48 -5.95 -20.77
CA LYS A 238 -14.30 -6.49 -21.88
C LYS A 238 -14.83 -7.91 -21.63
N THR A 239 -14.30 -8.61 -20.65
CA THR A 239 -14.63 -10.02 -20.35
C THR A 239 -15.47 -10.19 -19.09
N VAL A 240 -15.57 -9.16 -18.26
CA VAL A 240 -16.25 -9.21 -16.97
C VAL A 240 -17.77 -9.21 -17.14
N ALA A 241 -18.43 -10.27 -16.67
CA ALA A 241 -19.89 -10.39 -16.68
C ALA A 241 -20.53 -9.77 -15.42
N ARG A 242 -20.09 -8.58 -15.02
CA ARG A 242 -20.62 -7.78 -13.91
C ARG A 242 -20.79 -6.34 -14.39
N ARG A 243 -21.45 -5.51 -13.58
CA ARG A 243 -21.46 -4.07 -13.87
C ARG A 243 -20.03 -3.54 -13.81
N VAL A 244 -19.64 -2.80 -14.84
CA VAL A 244 -18.32 -2.18 -14.92
C VAL A 244 -18.51 -0.66 -14.94
N MET A 245 -17.65 0.05 -14.21
CA MET A 245 -17.43 1.49 -14.31
C MET A 245 -15.95 1.70 -14.59
N THR A 246 -15.63 2.35 -15.66
CA THR A 246 -14.26 2.62 -16.09
C THR A 246 -13.81 4.01 -15.65
N TYR A 247 -12.50 4.17 -15.40
CA TYR A 247 -11.91 5.47 -15.15
C TYR A 247 -10.57 5.62 -15.85
N GLY A 248 -10.21 6.87 -16.20
CA GLY A 248 -8.95 7.15 -16.89
C GLY A 248 -8.67 8.64 -17.10
N ILE A 249 -7.44 8.93 -17.50
CA ILE A 249 -6.98 10.25 -17.93
C ILE A 249 -6.77 10.28 -19.43
N ALA A 250 -6.21 9.20 -20.00
CA ALA A 250 -5.90 9.09 -21.43
C ALA A 250 -7.07 8.48 -22.23
N SER A 251 -7.86 7.62 -21.61
CA SER A 251 -8.98 6.94 -22.26
C SER A 251 -10.18 7.89 -22.38
N ALA A 252 -10.50 8.31 -23.60
CA ALA A 252 -11.61 9.23 -23.87
C ALA A 252 -12.99 8.62 -23.60
N ASP A 253 -13.10 7.28 -23.64
CA ASP A 253 -14.35 6.54 -23.47
C ASP A 253 -14.57 6.07 -22.02
N ALA A 254 -13.68 6.41 -21.09
CA ALA A 254 -13.86 6.06 -19.69
C ALA A 254 -15.05 6.83 -19.06
N ASP A 255 -15.80 6.15 -18.18
CA ASP A 255 -16.98 6.73 -17.53
C ASP A 255 -16.62 7.89 -16.59
N VAL A 256 -15.52 7.75 -15.84
CA VAL A 256 -14.99 8.78 -14.92
C VAL A 256 -13.63 9.24 -15.45
N ARG A 257 -13.48 10.54 -15.69
CA ARG A 257 -12.27 11.07 -16.32
C ARG A 257 -11.71 12.28 -15.62
N ALA A 258 -10.41 12.52 -15.79
CA ALA A 258 -9.75 13.77 -15.47
C ALA A 258 -9.27 14.46 -16.75
N LEU A 259 -9.72 15.71 -16.96
CA LEU A 259 -9.28 16.58 -18.03
C LEU A 259 -8.34 17.67 -17.49
N HIS A 260 -7.55 18.31 -18.36
CA HIS A 260 -6.67 19.44 -18.04
C HIS A 260 -5.76 19.19 -16.83
N VAL A 261 -5.21 17.99 -16.73
CA VAL A 261 -4.39 17.56 -15.60
C VAL A 261 -3.07 18.33 -15.57
N THR A 262 -2.86 19.12 -14.51
CA THR A 262 -1.63 19.90 -14.26
C THR A 262 -1.10 19.64 -12.87
N GLN A 263 0.21 19.87 -12.67
CA GLN A 263 0.87 19.71 -11.37
C GLN A 263 1.55 21.03 -10.94
N HIS A 264 1.35 21.40 -9.67
CA HIS A 264 2.03 22.51 -9.02
C HIS A 264 2.60 22.06 -7.67
N GLY A 265 3.89 21.78 -7.63
CA GLY A 265 4.53 21.21 -6.45
C GLY A 265 3.87 19.91 -6.01
N PHE A 266 3.36 19.88 -4.77
CA PHE A 266 2.68 18.71 -4.20
C PHE A 266 1.23 18.53 -4.65
N GLN A 267 0.70 19.42 -5.46
CA GLN A 267 -0.72 19.43 -5.82
C GLN A 267 -0.95 19.10 -7.28
N MET A 268 -1.93 18.23 -7.54
CA MET A 268 -2.49 18.01 -8.87
C MET A 268 -3.81 18.78 -8.99
N HIS A 269 -4.02 19.40 -10.16
CA HIS A 269 -5.26 20.06 -10.53
C HIS A 269 -5.82 19.42 -11.77
N PHE A 270 -7.12 19.16 -11.79
CA PHE A 270 -7.81 18.59 -12.94
C PHE A 270 -9.32 18.86 -12.89
N ASP A 271 -9.97 18.73 -14.03
CA ASP A 271 -11.42 18.77 -14.14
C ASP A 271 -11.97 17.34 -14.12
N LEU A 272 -12.77 17.02 -13.07
CA LEU A 272 -13.42 15.72 -12.90
C LEU A 272 -14.70 15.66 -13.73
N VAL A 273 -14.79 14.66 -14.61
CA VAL A 273 -15.96 14.30 -15.38
C VAL A 273 -16.62 13.07 -14.78
N LEU A 274 -17.91 13.16 -14.47
CA LEU A 274 -18.70 12.06 -13.90
C LEU A 274 -19.85 11.69 -14.83
N PRO A 275 -20.22 10.41 -14.94
CA PRO A 275 -21.30 9.99 -15.86
C PRO A 275 -22.65 10.57 -15.44
N GLY A 276 -23.41 11.06 -16.43
CA GLY A 276 -24.73 11.68 -16.20
C GLY A 276 -24.68 13.10 -15.63
N ARG A 277 -23.50 13.72 -15.56
CA ARG A 277 -23.32 15.13 -15.20
C ARG A 277 -22.73 15.89 -16.40
N ASP A 278 -23.39 16.95 -16.83
CA ASP A 278 -22.92 17.78 -17.95
C ASP A 278 -21.78 18.74 -17.54
N GLU A 279 -21.76 19.16 -16.27
CA GLU A 279 -20.75 20.07 -15.74
C GLU A 279 -19.52 19.32 -15.25
N VAL A 280 -18.35 19.77 -15.66
CA VAL A 280 -17.07 19.31 -15.11
C VAL A 280 -16.82 19.99 -13.75
N LEU A 281 -16.20 19.26 -12.83
CA LEU A 281 -15.91 19.75 -11.48
C LEU A 281 -14.40 19.96 -11.32
N PRO A 282 -13.92 21.19 -11.07
CA PRO A 282 -12.50 21.41 -10.79
C PRO A 282 -12.12 20.78 -9.44
N VAL A 283 -11.06 19.98 -9.48
CA VAL A 283 -10.53 19.25 -8.31
C VAL A 283 -9.08 19.63 -8.08
N GLN A 284 -8.74 19.88 -6.84
CA GLN A 284 -7.37 19.94 -6.32
C GLN A 284 -7.11 18.69 -5.48
N LEU A 285 -6.04 17.97 -5.77
CA LEU A 285 -5.60 16.80 -5.03
C LEU A 285 -4.24 17.07 -4.39
N ASN A 286 -4.11 16.91 -3.08
CA ASN A 286 -2.86 17.13 -2.34
C ASN A 286 -1.90 15.93 -2.41
N LEU A 287 -1.79 15.32 -3.58
CA LEU A 287 -0.83 14.26 -3.91
C LEU A 287 -0.24 14.55 -5.29
N PRO A 288 1.09 14.55 -5.47
CA PRO A 288 1.70 14.78 -6.76
C PRO A 288 1.65 13.55 -7.66
N GLY A 289 1.69 13.78 -8.97
CA GLY A 289 1.82 12.74 -9.98
C GLY A 289 0.51 12.25 -10.58
N ARG A 290 0.54 11.99 -11.89
CA ARG A 290 -0.63 11.52 -12.67
C ARG A 290 -1.19 10.19 -12.16
N HIS A 291 -0.33 9.30 -11.64
CA HIS A 291 -0.77 8.03 -11.03
C HIS A 291 -1.68 8.26 -9.81
N ASN A 292 -1.46 9.33 -9.04
CA ASN A 292 -2.35 9.69 -7.92
C ASN A 292 -3.67 10.30 -8.40
N VAL A 293 -3.70 10.94 -9.56
CA VAL A 293 -4.97 11.33 -10.20
C VAL A 293 -5.77 10.08 -10.58
N LEU A 294 -5.14 9.04 -11.15
CA LEU A 294 -5.82 7.76 -11.41
C LEU A 294 -6.36 7.11 -10.12
N ASN A 295 -5.56 7.11 -9.04
CA ASN A 295 -6.02 6.62 -7.73
C ASN A 295 -7.23 7.41 -7.21
N ALA A 296 -7.24 8.73 -7.40
CA ALA A 296 -8.35 9.61 -7.04
C ALA A 296 -9.60 9.37 -7.89
N LEU A 297 -9.44 9.11 -9.19
CA LEU A 297 -10.56 8.77 -10.10
C LEU A 297 -11.22 7.46 -9.69
N ALA A 298 -10.46 6.44 -9.26
CA ALA A 298 -11.01 5.20 -8.73
C ALA A 298 -11.87 5.46 -7.48
N ALA A 299 -11.37 6.27 -6.54
CA ALA A 299 -12.12 6.64 -5.33
C ALA A 299 -13.36 7.48 -5.67
N ALA A 300 -13.26 8.40 -6.64
CA ALA A 300 -14.38 9.19 -7.14
C ALA A 300 -15.45 8.31 -7.80
N ALA A 301 -15.05 7.33 -8.62
CA ALA A 301 -15.95 6.38 -9.25
C ALA A 301 -16.74 5.56 -8.22
N ILE A 302 -16.06 5.07 -7.17
CA ILE A 302 -16.70 4.36 -6.06
C ILE A 302 -17.68 5.29 -5.32
N GLY A 303 -17.23 6.49 -4.96
CA GLY A 303 -18.07 7.46 -4.26
C GLY A 303 -19.31 7.85 -5.07
N TRP A 304 -19.15 8.14 -6.36
CA TRP A 304 -20.24 8.45 -7.27
C TRP A 304 -21.26 7.32 -7.39
N GLN A 305 -20.79 6.08 -7.52
CA GLN A 305 -21.67 4.90 -7.57
C GLN A 305 -22.44 4.69 -6.28
N LEU A 306 -21.92 5.13 -5.15
CA LEU A 306 -22.60 5.08 -3.85
C LEU A 306 -23.54 6.26 -3.59
N GLY A 307 -23.71 7.15 -4.58
CA GLY A 307 -24.61 8.30 -4.51
C GLY A 307 -24.04 9.49 -3.71
N ILE A 308 -22.73 9.57 -3.58
CA ILE A 308 -22.08 10.72 -2.93
C ILE A 308 -22.05 11.89 -3.91
N GLU A 309 -22.47 13.06 -3.46
CA GLU A 309 -22.46 14.29 -4.24
C GLU A 309 -21.05 14.65 -4.75
N ALA A 310 -20.96 15.11 -5.98
CA ALA A 310 -19.69 15.40 -6.65
C ALA A 310 -18.83 16.41 -5.87
N GLU A 311 -19.45 17.42 -5.28
CA GLU A 311 -18.80 18.44 -4.46
C GLU A 311 -18.22 17.86 -3.16
N THR A 312 -18.87 16.84 -2.58
CA THR A 312 -18.37 16.12 -1.41
C THR A 312 -17.14 15.27 -1.78
N ILE A 313 -17.19 14.61 -2.95
CA ILE A 313 -16.03 13.90 -3.49
C ILE A 313 -14.84 14.86 -3.68
N ALA A 314 -15.06 16.00 -4.30
CA ALA A 314 -14.01 17.00 -4.53
C ALA A 314 -13.42 17.53 -3.21
N ARG A 315 -14.25 17.84 -2.21
CA ARG A 315 -13.78 18.26 -0.88
C ARG A 315 -12.94 17.19 -0.20
N ALA A 316 -13.36 15.91 -0.27
CA ALA A 316 -12.60 14.79 0.29
C ALA A 316 -11.22 14.67 -0.34
N LEU A 317 -11.12 14.78 -1.68
CA LEU A 317 -9.85 14.75 -2.41
C LEU A 317 -8.95 15.93 -2.06
N GLN A 318 -9.51 17.12 -1.92
CA GLN A 318 -8.78 18.34 -1.55
C GLN A 318 -8.30 18.32 -0.09
N SER A 319 -9.08 17.77 0.84
CA SER A 319 -8.72 17.67 2.25
C SER A 319 -7.77 16.50 2.57
N PHE A 320 -7.53 15.61 1.61
CA PHE A 320 -6.71 14.42 1.81
C PHE A 320 -5.27 14.76 2.18
N GLN A 321 -4.78 14.22 3.31
CA GLN A 321 -3.45 14.53 3.87
C GLN A 321 -2.38 13.51 3.46
N GLY A 322 -2.70 12.59 2.53
CA GLY A 322 -1.78 11.55 2.06
C GLY A 322 -1.69 10.35 2.99
N VAL A 323 -0.82 9.43 2.60
CA VAL A 323 -0.49 8.21 3.32
C VAL A 323 0.99 8.25 3.67
N GLY A 324 1.35 7.77 4.84
CA GLY A 324 2.74 7.70 5.25
C GLY A 324 3.59 6.94 4.24
N ARG A 325 4.76 7.49 3.94
CA ARG A 325 5.70 6.94 2.96
C ARG A 325 5.14 6.79 1.53
N ARG A 326 4.22 7.69 1.09
CA ARG A 326 3.74 7.80 -0.30
C ARG A 326 3.93 9.24 -0.75
N PHE A 327 5.04 9.53 -1.40
CA PHE A 327 5.57 10.86 -1.70
C PHE A 327 5.44 11.80 -0.49
N HIS A 328 5.85 11.31 0.67
CA HIS A 328 5.62 11.96 1.95
C HIS A 328 6.62 13.11 2.15
N ARG A 329 6.13 14.34 2.17
CA ARG A 329 6.94 15.52 2.48
C ARG A 329 7.43 15.44 3.93
N ARG A 330 8.73 15.36 4.13
CA ARG A 330 9.37 15.37 5.46
C ARG A 330 9.78 16.78 5.92
N GLY A 331 9.92 17.70 4.99
CA GLY A 331 10.27 19.09 5.27
C GLY A 331 11.46 19.60 4.50
N GLU A 332 11.86 20.83 4.80
CA GLU A 332 13.12 21.43 4.29
C GLU A 332 14.23 21.15 5.31
N ILE A 333 15.32 20.54 4.85
CA ILE A 333 16.46 20.17 5.67
C ILE A 333 17.59 21.17 5.41
N ALA A 334 18.21 21.70 6.45
CA ALA A 334 19.37 22.57 6.34
C ALA A 334 20.60 21.74 5.95
N ILE A 335 21.44 22.29 5.05
CA ILE A 335 22.74 21.76 4.65
C ILE A 335 23.79 22.84 4.84
N ASP A 336 25.08 22.54 4.65
CA ASP A 336 26.17 23.48 4.87
C ASP A 336 25.99 24.83 4.10
N HIS A 337 25.41 24.77 2.91
CA HIS A 337 25.22 25.94 2.06
C HIS A 337 23.82 25.96 1.44
N GLY A 338 22.75 26.03 2.29
CA GLY A 338 21.38 26.17 1.82
C GLY A 338 20.40 25.16 2.43
N ARG A 339 19.39 24.78 1.66
CA ARG A 339 18.32 23.87 2.09
C ARG A 339 17.91 22.92 0.98
N VAL A 340 17.47 21.73 1.35
CA VAL A 340 16.97 20.71 0.43
C VAL A 340 15.56 20.27 0.86
N LEU A 341 14.71 19.98 -0.10
CA LEU A 341 13.38 19.41 0.18
C LEU A 341 13.49 17.89 0.32
N LEU A 342 13.19 17.38 1.51
CA LEU A 342 13.21 15.95 1.79
C LEU A 342 11.83 15.31 1.58
N VAL A 343 11.80 14.26 0.78
CA VAL A 343 10.63 13.41 0.51
C VAL A 343 10.99 11.95 0.76
N ASP A 344 10.08 11.19 1.35
CA ASP A 344 10.18 9.76 1.64
C ASP A 344 9.08 9.02 0.88
N ASP A 345 9.46 7.96 0.15
CA ASP A 345 8.50 7.11 -0.56
C ASP A 345 8.82 5.63 -0.40
N TYR A 346 7.77 4.81 -0.35
CA TYR A 346 7.86 3.36 -0.19
C TYR A 346 8.19 2.63 -1.51
N GLY A 347 8.23 3.33 -2.62
CA GLY A 347 8.47 2.81 -3.96
C GLY A 347 9.69 1.89 -4.01
N HIS A 348 9.49 0.68 -4.49
CA HIS A 348 10.49 -0.38 -4.52
C HIS A 348 10.41 -1.26 -5.79
N HIS A 349 9.54 -0.90 -6.72
CA HIS A 349 9.42 -1.50 -8.05
C HIS A 349 9.80 -0.47 -9.12
N PRO A 350 10.45 -0.84 -10.26
CA PRO A 350 10.87 0.12 -11.29
C PRO A 350 9.75 1.04 -11.78
N ARG A 351 8.53 0.53 -11.97
CA ARG A 351 7.37 1.36 -12.37
C ARG A 351 6.96 2.37 -11.30
N GLU A 352 7.05 1.99 -10.01
CA GLU A 352 6.80 2.93 -8.90
C GLU A 352 7.85 4.04 -8.89
N LEU A 353 9.14 3.69 -9.04
CA LEU A 353 10.22 4.66 -9.13
C LEU A 353 10.01 5.63 -10.30
N ALA A 354 9.66 5.11 -11.49
CA ALA A 354 9.37 5.94 -12.65
C ALA A 354 8.22 6.92 -12.39
N ALA A 355 7.15 6.47 -11.73
CA ALA A 355 6.02 7.33 -11.36
C ALA A 355 6.41 8.40 -10.35
N VAL A 356 7.23 8.06 -9.35
CA VAL A 356 7.75 8.99 -8.34
C VAL A 356 8.68 10.02 -8.98
N PHE A 357 9.58 9.60 -9.89
CA PHE A 357 10.49 10.52 -10.60
C PHE A 357 9.72 11.45 -11.54
N ALA A 358 8.71 10.94 -12.24
CA ALA A 358 7.82 11.77 -13.06
C ALA A 358 7.07 12.81 -12.21
N ALA A 359 6.58 12.43 -11.03
CA ALA A 359 5.95 13.36 -10.09
C ALA A 359 6.94 14.41 -9.56
N ALA A 360 8.17 14.00 -9.23
CA ALA A 360 9.24 14.90 -8.81
C ALA A 360 9.59 15.93 -9.90
N ARG A 361 9.85 15.47 -11.12
CA ARG A 361 10.15 16.33 -12.27
C ARG A 361 8.99 17.25 -12.64
N GLY A 362 7.75 16.75 -12.56
CA GLY A 362 6.53 17.53 -12.85
C GLY A 362 6.28 18.65 -11.83
N GLY A 363 6.53 18.38 -10.55
CA GLY A 363 6.30 19.35 -9.49
C GLY A 363 7.44 20.35 -9.28
N TRP A 364 8.67 19.94 -9.59
CA TRP A 364 9.89 20.74 -9.37
C TRP A 364 10.86 20.64 -10.55
N PRO A 365 10.48 21.10 -11.74
CA PRO A 365 11.27 20.90 -12.97
C PRO A 365 12.64 21.56 -12.94
N GLN A 366 12.85 22.55 -12.05
CA GLN A 366 14.12 23.27 -11.93
C GLN A 366 15.04 22.71 -10.83
N ARG A 367 14.53 21.81 -9.98
CA ARG A 367 15.34 21.22 -8.91
C ARG A 367 16.12 20.00 -9.42
N ARG A 368 17.36 19.89 -8.98
CA ARG A 368 18.16 18.70 -9.17
C ARG A 368 17.57 17.56 -8.33
N LEU A 369 17.42 16.38 -8.92
CA LEU A 369 16.82 15.20 -8.28
C LEU A 369 17.93 14.32 -7.70
N VAL A 370 18.07 14.35 -6.39
CA VAL A 370 19.01 13.50 -5.62
C VAL A 370 18.21 12.34 -5.03
N VAL A 371 18.60 11.13 -5.36
CA VAL A 371 17.88 9.92 -4.93
C VAL A 371 18.79 9.05 -4.06
N ALA A 372 18.31 8.63 -2.89
CA ALA A 372 18.86 7.54 -2.12
C ALA A 372 17.89 6.36 -2.22
N PHE A 373 18.34 5.26 -2.81
CA PHE A 373 17.50 4.08 -3.07
C PHE A 373 18.02 2.84 -2.35
N GLN A 374 17.11 2.13 -1.68
CA GLN A 374 17.36 0.82 -1.10
C GLN A 374 16.60 -0.26 -1.88
N PRO A 375 17.28 -1.13 -2.64
CA PRO A 375 16.64 -2.27 -3.27
C PRO A 375 16.03 -3.21 -2.22
N HIS A 376 14.91 -3.85 -2.55
CA HIS A 376 14.17 -4.70 -1.61
C HIS A 376 13.97 -6.08 -2.22
N ARG A 377 14.50 -7.12 -1.56
CA ARG A 377 14.59 -8.53 -1.96
C ARG A 377 15.61 -8.79 -3.06
N TYR A 378 16.39 -9.84 -2.88
CA TYR A 378 17.38 -10.29 -3.88
C TYR A 378 16.71 -10.84 -5.15
N THR A 379 15.61 -11.56 -4.99
CA THR A 379 14.83 -12.09 -6.13
C THR A 379 14.36 -10.97 -7.05
N ARG A 380 13.71 -9.92 -6.51
CA ARG A 380 13.26 -8.76 -7.29
C ARG A 380 14.42 -8.01 -7.94
N THR A 381 15.51 -7.81 -7.22
CA THR A 381 16.70 -7.12 -7.75
C THR A 381 17.29 -7.88 -8.93
N ARG A 382 17.36 -9.23 -8.86
CA ARG A 382 17.79 -10.09 -9.96
C ARG A 382 16.87 -10.01 -11.16
N ASP A 383 15.56 -10.19 -10.93
CA ASP A 383 14.57 -10.38 -12.01
C ASP A 383 14.28 -9.07 -12.76
N LEU A 384 14.46 -7.91 -12.11
CA LEU A 384 14.21 -6.57 -12.67
C LEU A 384 15.49 -5.74 -12.76
N LEU A 385 16.67 -6.36 -12.82
CA LEU A 385 17.96 -5.66 -12.79
C LEU A 385 18.08 -4.60 -13.88
N ASP A 386 17.71 -4.93 -15.10
CA ASP A 386 17.78 -4.01 -16.25
C ASP A 386 16.76 -2.87 -16.14
N ASP A 387 15.55 -3.16 -15.64
CA ASP A 387 14.50 -2.16 -15.44
C ASP A 387 14.90 -1.17 -14.34
N PHE A 388 15.48 -1.66 -13.22
CA PHE A 388 16.05 -0.81 -12.20
C PHE A 388 17.19 0.04 -12.75
N ALA A 389 18.12 -0.56 -13.50
CA ALA A 389 19.24 0.18 -14.07
C ALA A 389 18.77 1.29 -15.02
N ASN A 390 17.74 1.05 -15.80
CA ASN A 390 17.18 2.04 -16.72
C ASN A 390 16.53 3.20 -15.95
N VAL A 391 15.64 2.91 -14.98
CA VAL A 391 14.91 3.96 -14.26
C VAL A 391 15.83 4.77 -13.34
N LEU A 392 16.73 4.12 -12.62
CA LEU A 392 17.66 4.78 -11.70
C LEU A 392 18.74 5.62 -12.42
N ALA A 393 19.01 5.33 -13.68
CA ALA A 393 19.89 6.14 -14.50
C ALA A 393 19.34 7.53 -14.88
N GLU A 394 18.03 7.79 -14.66
CA GLU A 394 17.37 9.06 -15.05
C GLU A 394 17.44 10.15 -13.96
N VAL A 395 18.11 9.89 -12.84
CA VAL A 395 18.28 10.87 -11.75
C VAL A 395 19.58 11.65 -11.87
N ASP A 396 19.68 12.81 -11.22
CA ASP A 396 20.87 13.66 -11.34
C ASP A 396 22.01 13.20 -10.39
N VAL A 397 21.64 12.65 -9.22
CA VAL A 397 22.57 12.05 -8.26
C VAL A 397 21.89 10.83 -7.65
N LEU A 398 22.64 9.72 -7.56
CA LEU A 398 22.15 8.47 -6.98
C LEU A 398 23.06 8.01 -5.85
N VAL A 399 22.48 7.78 -4.69
CA VAL A 399 23.07 6.98 -3.60
C VAL A 399 22.34 5.66 -3.56
N LEU A 400 23.06 4.56 -3.64
CA LEU A 400 22.51 3.20 -3.64
C LEU A 400 22.99 2.47 -2.39
N THR A 401 22.08 1.88 -1.63
CA THR A 401 22.43 0.99 -0.53
C THR A 401 22.53 -0.46 -1.00
N ASP A 402 23.02 -1.34 -0.12
CA ASP A 402 22.84 -2.77 -0.39
C ASP A 402 21.37 -3.19 -0.23
N VAL A 403 21.06 -4.40 -0.72
CA VAL A 403 19.70 -4.94 -0.78
C VAL A 403 19.16 -5.21 0.62
N TYR A 404 17.95 -4.73 0.92
CA TYR A 404 17.21 -5.17 2.09
C TYR A 404 16.64 -6.58 1.85
N PRO A 405 17.08 -7.61 2.61
CA PRO A 405 16.83 -9.00 2.25
C PRO A 405 15.37 -9.45 2.45
N ALA A 406 14.61 -8.81 3.34
CA ALA A 406 13.23 -9.20 3.67
C ALA A 406 13.06 -10.70 4.00
N GLY A 407 14.08 -11.31 4.59
CA GLY A 407 14.10 -12.74 4.95
C GLY A 407 14.61 -13.68 3.87
N GLU A 408 15.00 -13.18 2.71
CA GLU A 408 15.65 -13.98 1.65
C GLU A 408 17.14 -14.21 1.93
N ALA A 409 17.66 -15.31 1.44
CA ALA A 409 19.11 -15.54 1.40
C ALA A 409 19.75 -14.72 0.26
N PRO A 410 21.00 -14.28 0.41
CA PRO A 410 21.72 -13.58 -0.64
C PRO A 410 21.80 -14.39 -1.94
N ILE A 411 21.59 -13.71 -3.08
CA ILE A 411 21.68 -14.29 -4.42
C ILE A 411 22.88 -13.67 -5.12
N PRO A 412 23.88 -14.45 -5.57
CA PRO A 412 25.04 -13.93 -6.29
C PRO A 412 24.63 -13.11 -7.52
N GLY A 413 25.15 -11.89 -7.66
CA GLY A 413 24.83 -11.01 -8.77
C GLY A 413 23.50 -10.24 -8.66
N ALA A 414 22.83 -10.32 -7.50
CA ALA A 414 21.59 -9.58 -7.19
C ALA A 414 21.76 -8.59 -6.03
N ASP A 415 22.97 -8.18 -5.74
CA ASP A 415 23.34 -7.23 -4.69
C ASP A 415 23.38 -5.78 -5.20
N GLY A 416 23.59 -4.83 -4.30
CA GLY A 416 23.74 -3.41 -4.63
C GLY A 416 24.93 -3.14 -5.56
N HIS A 417 26.00 -3.92 -5.47
CA HIS A 417 27.17 -3.81 -6.36
C HIS A 417 26.85 -4.20 -7.79
N ALA A 418 26.05 -5.28 -7.98
CA ALA A 418 25.61 -5.71 -9.31
C ALA A 418 24.70 -4.65 -9.96
N LEU A 419 23.78 -4.10 -9.18
CA LEU A 419 22.89 -3.03 -9.64
C LEU A 419 23.70 -1.76 -9.97
N ALA A 420 24.66 -1.36 -9.14
CA ALA A 420 25.53 -0.22 -9.41
C ALA A 420 26.32 -0.39 -10.72
N ARG A 421 26.84 -1.60 -11.00
CA ARG A 421 27.52 -1.90 -12.28
C ARG A 421 26.58 -1.78 -13.47
N ALA A 422 25.32 -2.28 -13.33
CA ALA A 422 24.34 -2.19 -14.39
C ALA A 422 23.93 -0.74 -14.68
N ILE A 423 23.80 0.10 -13.65
CA ILE A 423 23.50 1.54 -13.77
C ILE A 423 24.67 2.27 -14.45
N ARG A 424 25.92 2.03 -14.02
CA ARG A 424 27.11 2.60 -14.65
C ARG A 424 27.20 2.28 -16.14
N GLY A 425 26.78 1.08 -16.52
CA GLY A 425 26.68 0.66 -17.92
C GLY A 425 25.73 1.48 -18.78
N ARG A 426 24.84 2.29 -18.18
CA ARG A 426 23.94 3.23 -18.89
C ARG A 426 24.62 4.58 -19.19
N HIS A 427 25.79 4.86 -18.59
CA HIS A 427 26.59 6.08 -18.79
C HIS A 427 25.84 7.41 -18.53
N LYS A 428 24.83 7.42 -17.65
CA LYS A 428 24.04 8.62 -17.31
C LYS A 428 24.32 9.13 -15.91
N VAL A 429 24.48 8.25 -14.94
CA VAL A 429 24.78 8.57 -13.54
C VAL A 429 25.79 7.57 -12.99
N ASP A 430 26.69 8.02 -12.11
CA ASP A 430 27.61 7.17 -11.36
C ASP A 430 27.09 7.05 -9.92
N PRO A 431 26.52 5.91 -9.51
CA PRO A 431 25.96 5.75 -8.19
C PRO A 431 27.05 5.70 -7.12
N VAL A 432 26.84 6.46 -6.04
CA VAL A 432 27.58 6.33 -4.79
C VAL A 432 27.01 5.14 -4.02
N LEU A 433 27.83 4.12 -3.80
CA LEU A 433 27.39 2.91 -3.10
C LEU A 433 27.77 3.01 -1.63
N ILE A 434 26.80 2.71 -0.75
CA ILE A 434 26.96 2.56 0.71
C ILE A 434 26.39 1.22 1.14
N GLU A 435 26.79 0.70 2.30
CA GLU A 435 26.28 -0.60 2.76
C GLU A 435 24.89 -0.48 3.41
N HIS A 436 24.71 0.55 4.25
CA HIS A 436 23.47 0.69 5.04
C HIS A 436 22.88 2.10 4.99
N PRO A 437 21.53 2.25 5.06
CA PRO A 437 20.87 3.55 5.10
C PRO A 437 21.35 4.49 6.22
N ARG A 438 21.85 3.96 7.35
CA ARG A 438 22.42 4.76 8.44
C ARG A 438 23.63 5.62 8.01
N GLU A 439 24.32 5.23 6.95
CA GLU A 439 25.48 5.96 6.40
C GLU A 439 25.06 7.19 5.59
N LEU A 440 23.76 7.32 5.26
CA LEU A 440 23.24 8.46 4.50
C LEU A 440 23.56 9.81 5.15
N ARG A 441 23.51 9.90 6.49
CA ARG A 441 23.81 11.16 7.19
C ARG A 441 25.26 11.63 6.98
N ALA A 442 26.20 10.72 6.87
CA ALA A 442 27.59 11.03 6.60
C ALA A 442 27.87 11.27 5.09
N THR A 443 27.14 10.57 4.22
CA THR A 443 27.38 10.60 2.77
C THR A 443 26.70 11.77 2.07
N LEU A 444 25.46 12.06 2.41
CA LEU A 444 24.62 13.06 1.71
C LEU A 444 25.18 14.49 1.74
N PRO A 445 25.78 15.01 2.84
CA PRO A 445 26.27 16.38 2.88
C PRO A 445 27.23 16.75 1.76
N ALA A 446 28.13 15.84 1.38
CA ALA A 446 29.08 16.06 0.30
C ALA A 446 28.47 16.10 -1.12
N LEU A 447 27.23 15.59 -1.27
CA LEU A 447 26.54 15.44 -2.55
C LEU A 447 25.46 16.50 -2.79
N LEU A 448 24.87 17.01 -1.70
CA LEU A 448 23.72 17.93 -1.73
C LEU A 448 24.12 19.35 -2.08
N ARG A 449 23.20 20.06 -2.74
CA ARG A 449 23.29 21.49 -3.08
C ARG A 449 22.02 22.21 -2.70
N ASP A 450 22.12 23.52 -2.53
CA ASP A 450 20.93 24.36 -2.28
C ASP A 450 19.85 24.15 -3.35
N GLY A 451 18.63 23.99 -2.91
CA GLY A 451 17.48 23.80 -3.77
C GLY A 451 17.26 22.37 -4.28
N ASP A 452 18.09 21.39 -3.90
CA ASP A 452 17.88 20.00 -4.31
C ASP A 452 16.53 19.44 -3.82
N LEU A 453 15.99 18.49 -4.58
CA LEU A 453 14.93 17.59 -4.15
C LEU A 453 15.56 16.24 -3.78
N LEU A 454 15.59 15.93 -2.49
CA LEU A 454 16.13 14.69 -1.95
C LEU A 454 15.01 13.67 -1.75
N LEU A 455 15.03 12.57 -2.50
CA LEU A 455 14.10 11.44 -2.37
C LEU A 455 14.82 10.27 -1.68
N LEU A 456 14.23 9.76 -0.58
CA LEU A 456 14.62 8.50 0.02
C LEU A 456 13.57 7.44 -0.34
N LEU A 457 13.99 6.38 -1.05
CA LEU A 457 13.10 5.41 -1.69
C LEU A 457 13.42 3.97 -1.29
N GLY A 458 12.39 3.20 -0.94
CA GLY A 458 12.49 1.78 -0.67
C GLY A 458 11.54 1.27 0.40
N ALA A 459 11.23 -0.01 0.37
CA ALA A 459 10.32 -0.67 1.33
C ALA A 459 11.02 -1.11 2.64
N GLY A 460 12.35 -1.03 2.69
CA GLY A 460 13.16 -1.42 3.83
C GLY A 460 13.32 -0.33 4.90
N ASP A 461 14.45 -0.39 5.61
CA ASP A 461 14.78 0.49 6.73
C ASP A 461 15.26 1.90 6.31
N ILE A 462 15.42 2.17 5.02
CA ILE A 462 15.69 3.53 4.51
C ILE A 462 14.63 4.55 4.96
N GLY A 463 13.39 4.10 5.20
CA GLY A 463 12.35 4.95 5.75
C GLY A 463 12.64 5.43 7.17
N ALA A 464 13.33 4.64 7.99
CA ALA A 464 13.80 5.06 9.31
C ALA A 464 14.86 6.17 9.19
N ALA A 465 15.80 6.03 8.25
CA ALA A 465 16.79 7.08 7.97
C ALA A 465 16.12 8.40 7.52
N ALA A 466 15.05 8.33 6.73
CA ALA A 466 14.29 9.53 6.35
C ALA A 466 13.66 10.24 7.56
N VAL A 467 13.14 9.48 8.52
CA VAL A 467 12.59 10.03 9.78
C VAL A 467 13.69 10.67 10.62
N GLU A 468 14.83 9.99 10.79
CA GLU A 468 15.98 10.49 11.56
C GLU A 468 16.54 11.79 10.98
N ILE A 469 16.71 11.86 9.66
CA ILE A 469 17.15 13.06 8.95
C ILE A 469 16.16 14.20 9.15
N ALA A 470 14.85 13.93 9.02
CA ALA A 470 13.81 14.92 9.23
C ALA A 470 13.76 15.45 10.67
N GLN A 471 13.93 14.58 11.67
CA GLN A 471 13.98 14.96 13.08
C GLN A 471 15.22 15.79 13.41
N ALA A 472 16.36 15.47 12.82
CA ALA A 472 17.59 16.27 12.98
C ALA A 472 17.44 17.66 12.33
N GLY A 473 16.63 17.81 11.27
CA GLY A 473 16.39 19.05 10.55
C GLY A 473 17.60 19.60 9.79
N GLN A 474 18.73 18.89 9.84
CA GLN A 474 19.99 19.31 9.26
C GLN A 474 20.89 18.13 8.83
N LEU A 475 21.70 18.37 7.82
CA LEU A 475 22.73 17.49 7.29
C LEU A 475 23.99 18.32 7.04
N HIS A 476 25.03 18.12 7.83
CA HIS A 476 26.31 18.81 7.72
C HIS A 476 27.46 17.84 7.55
N THR A 477 28.52 18.27 6.87
CA THR A 477 29.79 17.53 6.81
C THR A 477 30.42 17.47 8.23
N GLU A 478 30.79 16.27 8.68
CA GLU A 478 31.50 16.12 9.95
C GLU A 478 32.86 16.86 9.82
N GLY A 479 33.00 17.99 10.54
CA GLY A 479 34.25 18.77 10.57
C GLY A 479 34.15 20.25 10.22
N GLY A 480 32.96 20.78 9.99
CA GLY A 480 32.72 22.23 9.80
C GLY A 480 32.30 22.90 11.11
N GLU A 481 33.25 23.10 12.04
CA GLU A 481 33.23 24.17 13.07
C GLU A 481 34.05 25.35 12.60
#